data_5efe0a557ab25a7fec2c62afe333e86b
#
_entry.id   5efe0a557ab25a7fec2c62afe333e86b
#
_cell.length_a   1.000
_cell.length_b   1.000
_cell.length_c   1.000
_cell.angle_alpha   90.00
_cell.angle_beta   90.00
_cell.angle_gamma   90.00
#
_symmetry.space_group_name_H-M   'P 1'
#
loop_
_entity.id
_entity.type
_entity.pdbx_description
1 polymer ?
#
loop_
_entity_poly.entity_id
_entity_poly.type
_entity_poly.pdbx_seq_one_letter_code
_entity_poly.pdbx_strand_id
1 'polypeptide(L)'
;MNGKSVMIGYNRRDPKSVRIAEEICAELTASGFAPLSLKYDDGGTGGLKGAKSSESGEGCVCMITVGGDGSIISHGKLAAVWGIPLMGVNTGRLGFMANLEPGDIKRIPEIITGNFRVSSRMMMSVDISYANGGKLHQNCLNDVVVSRDSKSKLPEFCVYCGETEVSRLRADGVIFSTPTGSTAYSLSAGGPIIDPALHCIEYTALCPHSLFSRPMIFSAEREVTLRVNSYQDSRVTINFDGDSGYPFDEGDVLTLHIGSPDLMLIETGEGFFGSVNRKLMQPLR
;
A
#
# COMPACT_ATOMS: atom_id res chain seq x y z
N MET A 1 32.89 17.11 5.72
CA MET A 1 31.48 17.27 6.14
C MET A 1 30.74 16.02 5.66
N ASN A 2 30.31 15.15 6.58
CA ASN A 2 29.49 14.00 6.15
C ASN A 2 28.16 14.55 5.67
N GLY A 3 27.94 14.49 4.34
CA GLY A 3 26.67 14.88 3.75
C GLY A 3 25.55 14.03 4.33
N LYS A 4 24.37 14.63 4.55
CA LYS A 4 23.17 13.89 4.98
C LYS A 4 22.80 12.88 3.89
N SER A 5 22.62 11.62 4.26
CA SER A 5 22.28 10.55 3.32
C SER A 5 20.83 10.59 2.90
N VAL A 6 20.57 10.30 1.62
CA VAL A 6 19.20 10.18 1.04
C VAL A 6 19.13 8.87 0.29
N MET A 7 18.15 8.02 0.62
CA MET A 7 17.93 6.75 -0.05
C MET A 7 17.13 6.95 -1.35
N ILE A 8 17.54 6.31 -2.45
CA ILE A 8 16.83 6.38 -3.73
C ILE A 8 16.45 4.98 -4.18
N GLY A 9 15.14 4.68 -4.14
CA GLY A 9 14.57 3.42 -4.58
C GLY A 9 14.07 3.48 -6.02
N TYR A 10 14.50 2.58 -6.88
CA TYR A 10 14.06 2.53 -8.27
C TYR A 10 14.17 1.13 -8.90
N ASN A 11 13.32 0.86 -9.89
CA ASN A 11 13.36 -0.36 -10.68
C ASN A 11 14.51 -0.31 -11.68
N ARG A 12 15.52 -1.19 -11.50
CA ARG A 12 16.70 -1.25 -12.38
C ARG A 12 16.40 -1.76 -13.78
N ARG A 13 15.26 -2.43 -13.99
CA ARG A 13 14.83 -2.94 -15.30
C ARG A 13 14.04 -1.93 -16.11
N ASP A 14 13.59 -0.84 -15.50
CA ASP A 14 12.93 0.26 -16.19
C ASP A 14 13.94 1.36 -16.55
N PRO A 15 14.34 1.50 -17.84
CA PRO A 15 15.31 2.51 -18.24
C PRO A 15 14.90 3.95 -17.89
N LYS A 16 13.59 4.22 -17.82
CA LYS A 16 13.08 5.53 -17.45
C LYS A 16 13.31 5.80 -15.96
N SER A 17 13.02 4.83 -15.10
CA SER A 17 13.28 4.92 -13.66
C SER A 17 14.77 5.07 -13.36
N VAL A 18 15.63 4.32 -14.09
CA VAL A 18 17.09 4.43 -13.96
C VAL A 18 17.56 5.84 -14.28
N ARG A 19 17.16 6.40 -15.44
CA ARG A 19 17.57 7.75 -15.85
C ARG A 19 17.12 8.82 -14.84
N ILE A 20 15.88 8.75 -14.38
CA ILE A 20 15.35 9.69 -13.38
C ILE A 20 16.13 9.58 -12.06
N ALA A 21 16.42 8.35 -11.61
CA ALA A 21 17.22 8.13 -10.41
C ALA A 21 18.64 8.70 -10.53
N GLU A 22 19.28 8.56 -11.69
CA GLU A 22 20.59 9.16 -11.98
C GLU A 22 20.54 10.69 -11.96
N GLU A 23 19.51 11.31 -12.54
CA GLU A 23 19.28 12.75 -12.49
C GLU A 23 19.10 13.23 -11.03
N ILE A 24 18.33 12.51 -10.22
CA ILE A 24 18.14 12.81 -8.78
C ILE A 24 19.47 12.68 -8.02
N CYS A 25 20.24 11.62 -8.27
CA CYS A 25 21.56 11.43 -7.65
C CYS A 25 22.50 12.61 -7.96
N ALA A 26 22.56 13.04 -9.20
CA ALA A 26 23.39 14.17 -9.64
C ALA A 26 22.99 15.47 -8.92
N GLU A 27 21.69 15.78 -8.88
CA GLU A 27 21.17 16.99 -8.23
C GLU A 27 21.42 17.00 -6.72
N LEU A 28 21.20 15.86 -6.05
CA LEU A 28 21.47 15.71 -4.62
C LEU A 28 22.95 15.86 -4.30
N THR A 29 23.84 15.25 -5.11
CA THR A 29 25.30 15.36 -4.95
C THR A 29 25.77 16.80 -5.12
N ALA A 30 25.27 17.50 -6.14
CA ALA A 30 25.57 18.92 -6.37
C ALA A 30 25.11 19.81 -5.19
N SER A 31 24.06 19.38 -4.48
CA SER A 31 23.50 20.07 -3.31
C SER A 31 24.12 19.63 -1.97
N GLY A 32 25.16 18.78 -1.99
CA GLY A 32 25.91 18.36 -0.80
C GLY A 32 25.30 17.19 -0.01
N PHE A 33 24.34 16.47 -0.58
CA PHE A 33 23.81 15.22 -0.04
C PHE A 33 24.62 14.01 -0.49
N ALA A 34 24.51 12.90 0.26
CA ALA A 34 25.07 11.59 -0.09
C ALA A 34 23.95 10.64 -0.55
N PRO A 35 23.70 10.50 -1.87
CA PRO A 35 22.67 9.60 -2.36
C PRO A 35 23.10 8.13 -2.21
N LEU A 36 22.19 7.30 -1.67
CA LEU A 36 22.33 5.85 -1.55
C LEU A 36 21.29 5.18 -2.46
N SER A 37 21.71 4.24 -3.30
CA SER A 37 20.81 3.59 -4.26
C SER A 37 20.27 2.27 -3.74
N LEU A 38 18.94 2.15 -3.67
CA LEU A 38 18.23 0.90 -3.42
C LEU A 38 17.66 0.40 -4.76
N LYS A 39 18.33 -0.59 -5.36
CA LYS A 39 17.94 -1.16 -6.65
C LYS A 39 17.10 -2.41 -6.43
N TYR A 40 15.97 -2.52 -7.11
CA TYR A 40 15.16 -3.72 -7.09
C TYR A 40 14.86 -4.22 -8.50
N ASP A 41 14.59 -5.52 -8.60
CA ASP A 41 14.08 -6.16 -9.80
C ASP A 41 12.57 -6.26 -9.70
N ASP A 42 11.88 -5.80 -10.71
CA ASP A 42 10.45 -5.87 -10.78
C ASP A 42 9.97 -7.33 -10.82
N GLY A 43 9.09 -7.65 -9.93
CA GLY A 43 8.43 -8.93 -9.82
C GLY A 43 7.05 -8.79 -9.19
N GLY A 44 6.47 -7.59 -9.28
CA GLY A 44 5.20 -7.28 -8.63
C GLY A 44 5.40 -6.66 -7.25
N THR A 45 4.32 -6.24 -6.63
CA THR A 45 4.21 -5.63 -5.31
C THR A 45 4.69 -6.52 -4.16
N GLY A 46 5.18 -7.75 -4.45
CA GLY A 46 5.67 -8.76 -3.54
C GLY A 46 7.03 -8.47 -2.96
N GLY A 47 7.07 -7.62 -1.97
CA GLY A 47 8.21 -7.36 -1.08
C GLY A 47 9.56 -7.35 -1.80
N LEU A 48 10.45 -6.47 -1.51
CA LEU A 48 11.78 -6.36 -2.13
C LEU A 48 12.57 -7.69 -2.09
N LYS A 49 12.12 -8.67 -2.90
CA LYS A 49 12.90 -9.90 -3.16
C LYS A 49 14.18 -9.48 -3.87
N GLY A 50 15.25 -9.33 -3.10
CA GLY A 50 16.59 -9.00 -3.60
C GLY A 50 17.16 -7.67 -3.10
N ALA A 51 16.49 -6.88 -2.29
CA ALA A 51 17.17 -5.87 -1.48
C ALA A 51 18.06 -6.63 -0.49
N LYS A 52 19.35 -6.61 -0.72
CA LYS A 52 20.30 -7.14 0.27
C LYS A 52 20.11 -6.31 1.53
N SER A 53 19.77 -6.96 2.63
CA SER A 53 19.58 -6.38 3.96
C SER A 53 20.80 -5.64 4.54
N SER A 54 21.82 -5.39 3.75
CA SER A 54 23.04 -4.70 4.13
C SER A 54 22.99 -3.17 3.95
N GLU A 55 21.95 -2.64 3.28
CA GLU A 55 21.76 -1.20 3.17
C GLU A 55 20.52 -0.83 4.00
N SER A 56 20.75 -0.57 5.29
CA SER A 56 19.73 0.04 6.15
C SER A 56 19.55 1.51 5.74
N GLY A 57 18.30 1.94 5.60
CA GLY A 57 17.97 3.35 5.41
C GLY A 57 18.01 4.15 6.71
N GLU A 58 18.35 3.49 7.84
CA GLU A 58 18.46 4.15 9.13
C GLU A 58 19.48 5.29 9.08
N GLY A 59 19.08 6.45 9.58
CA GLY A 59 19.91 7.67 9.55
C GLY A 59 19.86 8.45 8.24
N CYS A 60 19.16 7.96 7.20
CA CYS A 60 18.86 8.77 6.04
C CYS A 60 17.84 9.86 6.38
N VAL A 61 17.94 11.01 5.70
CA VAL A 61 16.99 12.13 5.86
C VAL A 61 15.60 11.72 5.37
N CYS A 62 15.56 11.02 4.24
CA CYS A 62 14.35 10.49 3.64
C CYS A 62 14.69 9.40 2.61
N MET A 63 13.63 8.73 2.12
CA MET A 63 13.68 7.89 0.93
C MET A 63 12.95 8.58 -0.23
N ILE A 64 13.56 8.55 -1.41
CA ILE A 64 12.93 8.98 -2.67
C ILE A 64 12.63 7.75 -3.49
N THR A 65 11.36 7.55 -3.84
CA THR A 65 10.94 6.44 -4.70
C THR A 65 10.67 6.94 -6.11
N VAL A 66 11.36 6.33 -7.08
CA VAL A 66 11.14 6.62 -8.51
C VAL A 66 10.23 5.54 -9.10
N GLY A 67 8.99 5.93 -9.44
CA GLY A 67 7.99 5.00 -9.96
C GLY A 67 6.57 5.50 -9.77
N GLY A 68 5.59 4.61 -9.90
CA GLY A 68 4.18 4.88 -9.60
C GLY A 68 3.78 4.51 -8.16
N ASP A 69 2.48 4.54 -7.88
CA ASP A 69 1.94 4.18 -6.55
C ASP A 69 2.37 2.78 -6.10
N GLY A 70 2.48 1.79 -6.99
CA GLY A 70 2.99 0.45 -6.65
C GLY A 70 4.42 0.45 -6.11
N SER A 71 5.31 1.30 -6.66
CA SER A 71 6.67 1.46 -6.14
C SER A 71 6.67 2.12 -4.76
N ILE A 72 5.75 3.06 -4.53
CA ILE A 72 5.58 3.71 -3.23
C ILE A 72 5.09 2.70 -2.18
N ILE A 73 4.17 1.81 -2.53
CA ILE A 73 3.70 0.75 -1.64
C ILE A 73 4.87 -0.13 -1.20
N SER A 74 5.66 -0.63 -2.16
CA SER A 74 6.78 -1.52 -1.87
C SER A 74 7.86 -0.86 -1.01
N HIS A 75 8.30 0.34 -1.38
CA HIS A 75 9.32 1.08 -0.64
C HIS A 75 8.77 1.71 0.65
N GLY A 76 7.48 2.03 0.69
CA GLY A 76 6.83 2.60 1.86
C GLY A 76 6.89 1.69 3.07
N LYS A 77 6.71 0.38 2.87
CA LYS A 77 6.85 -0.62 3.93
C LYS A 77 8.25 -0.60 4.54
N LEU A 78 9.30 -0.46 3.72
CA LEU A 78 10.68 -0.33 4.21
C LEU A 78 10.93 1.00 4.90
N ALA A 79 10.50 2.10 4.29
CA ALA A 79 10.67 3.43 4.85
C ALA A 79 10.01 3.53 6.23
N ALA A 80 8.82 2.93 6.39
CA ALA A 80 8.13 2.84 7.67
C ALA A 80 8.97 2.07 8.72
N VAL A 81 9.50 0.88 8.36
CA VAL A 81 10.36 0.08 9.26
C VAL A 81 11.65 0.83 9.64
N TRP A 82 12.24 1.58 8.72
CA TRP A 82 13.42 2.38 8.98
C TRP A 82 13.13 3.72 9.68
N GLY A 83 11.86 4.08 9.86
CA GLY A 83 11.44 5.32 10.49
C GLY A 83 11.82 6.58 9.71
N ILE A 84 11.96 6.48 8.39
CA ILE A 84 12.32 7.60 7.51
C ILE A 84 11.14 8.02 6.63
N PRO A 85 10.95 9.33 6.39
CA PRO A 85 9.90 9.78 5.49
C PRO A 85 10.18 9.44 4.04
N LEU A 86 9.12 9.23 3.25
CA LEU A 86 9.18 8.85 1.84
C LEU A 86 8.60 9.93 0.94
N MET A 87 9.26 10.13 -0.21
CA MET A 87 8.81 11.01 -1.29
C MET A 87 8.71 10.22 -2.59
N GLY A 88 7.63 10.40 -3.36
CA GLY A 88 7.44 9.74 -4.66
C GLY A 88 7.73 10.67 -5.83
N VAL A 89 8.57 10.24 -6.78
CA VAL A 89 8.78 10.86 -8.09
C VAL A 89 8.18 9.96 -9.16
N ASN A 90 7.17 10.44 -9.85
CA ASN A 90 6.39 9.67 -10.80
C ASN A 90 7.13 9.48 -12.14
N THR A 91 7.07 8.28 -12.69
CA THR A 91 7.63 7.96 -14.01
C THR A 91 6.58 7.91 -15.13
N GLY A 92 5.29 8.02 -14.79
CA GLY A 92 4.19 7.83 -15.73
C GLY A 92 2.98 8.70 -15.42
N ARG A 93 1.80 8.05 -15.27
CA ARG A 93 0.58 8.76 -14.87
C ARG A 93 0.67 9.11 -13.39
N LEU A 94 0.38 10.35 -13.07
CA LEU A 94 0.39 10.84 -11.70
C LEU A 94 -0.48 9.97 -10.78
N GLY A 95 0.14 9.44 -9.72
CA GLY A 95 -0.49 8.60 -8.71
C GLY A 95 -1.26 9.41 -7.66
N PHE A 96 -1.89 8.73 -6.70
CA PHE A 96 -2.46 9.39 -5.51
C PHE A 96 -1.39 9.71 -4.46
N MET A 97 -0.26 8.99 -4.50
CA MET A 97 0.84 9.12 -3.54
C MET A 97 2.10 9.75 -4.16
N ALA A 98 2.41 9.48 -5.45
CA ALA A 98 3.54 10.10 -6.15
C ALA A 98 3.14 11.46 -6.70
N ASN A 99 3.60 12.53 -6.06
CA ASN A 99 3.16 13.90 -6.35
C ASN A 99 4.20 14.75 -7.09
N LEU A 100 5.47 14.29 -7.22
CA LEU A 100 6.49 14.96 -8.02
C LEU A 100 6.57 14.34 -9.41
N GLU A 101 6.78 15.21 -10.39
CA GLU A 101 7.09 14.83 -11.78
C GLU A 101 8.60 14.96 -12.04
N PRO A 102 9.15 14.34 -13.12
CA PRO A 102 10.56 14.48 -13.46
C PRO A 102 11.01 15.95 -13.64
N GLY A 103 10.11 16.84 -14.04
CA GLY A 103 10.37 18.27 -14.13
C GLY A 103 10.64 18.98 -12.79
N ASP A 104 10.26 18.35 -11.68
CA ASP A 104 10.42 18.90 -10.32
C ASP A 104 11.71 18.48 -9.62
N ILE A 105 12.58 17.67 -10.26
CA ILE A 105 13.80 17.12 -9.64
C ILE A 105 14.67 18.19 -8.98
N LYS A 106 14.82 19.35 -9.63
CA LYS A 106 15.61 20.48 -9.11
C LYS A 106 15.07 21.07 -7.80
N ARG A 107 13.81 20.81 -7.46
CA ARG A 107 13.17 21.25 -6.21
C ARG A 107 13.44 20.32 -5.04
N ILE A 108 13.90 19.08 -5.32
CA ILE A 108 14.09 18.07 -4.29
C ILE A 108 15.04 18.52 -3.17
N PRO A 109 16.24 19.08 -3.45
CA PRO A 109 17.14 19.56 -2.39
C PRO A 109 16.51 20.63 -1.50
N GLU A 110 15.74 21.55 -2.09
CA GLU A 110 15.03 22.58 -1.33
C GLU A 110 13.94 21.96 -0.43
N ILE A 111 13.18 20.99 -0.95
CA ILE A 111 12.17 20.28 -0.16
C ILE A 111 12.82 19.58 1.03
N ILE A 112 13.93 18.86 0.83
CA ILE A 112 14.61 18.09 1.87
C ILE A 112 15.28 19.00 2.93
N THR A 113 15.79 20.16 2.56
CA THR A 113 16.42 21.11 3.48
C THR A 113 15.42 22.00 4.20
N GLY A 114 14.24 22.20 3.63
CA GLY A 114 13.16 22.97 4.20
C GLY A 114 12.40 22.20 5.29
N ASN A 115 11.42 22.89 5.90
CA ASN A 115 10.47 22.25 6.80
C ASN A 115 9.36 21.60 5.96
N PHE A 116 9.61 20.39 5.43
CA PHE A 116 8.57 19.67 4.70
C PHE A 116 7.48 19.15 5.66
N ARG A 117 6.27 19.09 5.16
CA ARG A 117 5.16 18.45 5.86
C ARG A 117 5.14 16.97 5.54
N VAL A 118 4.75 16.17 6.51
CA VAL A 118 4.49 14.73 6.33
C VAL A 118 3.03 14.42 6.61
N SER A 119 2.47 13.54 5.80
CA SER A 119 1.18 12.91 6.03
C SER A 119 1.43 11.50 6.55
N SER A 120 0.94 11.19 7.75
CA SER A 120 0.97 9.83 8.27
C SER A 120 -0.01 8.96 7.48
N ARG A 121 0.44 7.78 7.08
CA ARG A 121 -0.34 6.79 6.35
C ARG A 121 -0.41 5.52 7.19
N MET A 122 -1.59 5.25 7.72
CA MET A 122 -1.84 4.06 8.52
C MET A 122 -1.45 2.81 7.75
N MET A 123 -0.76 1.88 8.43
CA MET A 123 -0.57 0.53 7.96
C MET A 123 -1.62 -0.38 8.59
N MET A 124 -2.08 -1.37 7.85
CA MET A 124 -2.94 -2.45 8.35
C MET A 124 -2.11 -3.69 8.57
N SER A 125 -2.17 -4.25 9.78
CA SER A 125 -1.54 -5.51 10.13
C SER A 125 -2.52 -6.65 9.91
N VAL A 126 -2.05 -7.71 9.27
CA VAL A 126 -2.85 -8.88 8.91
C VAL A 126 -2.17 -10.13 9.44
N ASP A 127 -2.84 -10.83 10.34
CA ASP A 127 -2.41 -12.11 10.86
C ASP A 127 -3.31 -13.22 10.30
N ILE A 128 -2.69 -14.27 9.78
CA ILE A 128 -3.39 -15.48 9.38
C ILE A 128 -2.99 -16.61 10.31
N SER A 129 -4.00 -17.25 10.91
CA SER A 129 -3.87 -18.49 11.63
C SER A 129 -4.45 -19.61 10.78
N TYR A 130 -3.59 -20.45 10.24
CA TYR A 130 -3.99 -21.59 9.43
C TYR A 130 -4.51 -22.75 10.28
N ALA A 131 -5.50 -23.48 9.78
CA ALA A 131 -6.06 -24.67 10.46
C ALA A 131 -5.01 -25.75 10.76
N ASN A 132 -3.94 -25.81 9.98
CA ASN A 132 -2.81 -26.72 10.20
C ASN A 132 -1.82 -26.26 11.27
N GLY A 133 -2.09 -25.14 11.96
CA GLY A 133 -1.24 -24.55 13.00
C GLY A 133 -0.18 -23.57 12.47
N GLY A 134 -0.06 -23.40 11.16
CA GLY A 134 0.82 -22.37 10.55
C GLY A 134 0.33 -20.96 10.86
N LYS A 135 1.25 -19.99 10.77
CA LYS A 135 0.95 -18.56 10.95
C LYS A 135 1.64 -17.76 9.89
N LEU A 136 1.00 -16.70 9.43
CA LEU A 136 1.56 -15.67 8.53
C LEU A 136 1.21 -14.31 9.06
N HIS A 137 2.19 -13.40 9.06
CA HIS A 137 2.00 -11.99 9.39
C HIS A 137 2.44 -11.13 8.22
N GLN A 138 1.60 -10.15 7.85
CA GLN A 138 1.90 -9.17 6.79
C GLN A 138 1.38 -7.79 7.18
N ASN A 139 2.06 -6.75 6.68
CA ASN A 139 1.59 -5.38 6.77
C ASN A 139 1.21 -4.88 5.38
N CYS A 140 0.05 -4.22 5.28
CA CYS A 140 -0.48 -3.63 4.06
C CYS A 140 -0.54 -2.11 4.18
N LEU A 141 -0.17 -1.41 3.13
CA LEU A 141 -0.37 0.03 3.01
C LEU A 141 -1.72 0.34 2.37
N ASN A 142 -2.15 -0.45 1.38
CA ASN A 142 -3.44 -0.28 0.71
C ASN A 142 -4.49 -1.25 1.21
N ASP A 143 -4.35 -2.54 0.86
CA ASP A 143 -5.44 -3.49 1.06
C ASP A 143 -4.98 -4.94 1.19
N VAL A 144 -5.85 -5.76 1.75
CA VAL A 144 -5.83 -7.21 1.64
C VAL A 144 -7.09 -7.65 0.91
N VAL A 145 -6.91 -8.44 -0.14
CA VAL A 145 -7.98 -8.97 -0.96
C VAL A 145 -8.07 -10.48 -0.77
N VAL A 146 -9.24 -10.95 -0.35
CA VAL A 146 -9.52 -12.37 -0.23
C VAL A 146 -10.54 -12.72 -1.29
N SER A 147 -10.15 -13.51 -2.29
CA SER A 147 -10.98 -13.79 -3.45
C SER A 147 -10.90 -15.24 -3.89
N ARG A 148 -12.00 -15.69 -4.52
CA ARG A 148 -12.03 -17.03 -5.12
C ARG A 148 -11.15 -17.12 -6.37
N ASP A 149 -10.69 -18.30 -6.68
CA ASP A 149 -10.16 -18.62 -8.00
C ASP A 149 -11.30 -18.55 -9.04
N SER A 150 -10.98 -18.07 -10.24
CA SER A 150 -11.95 -17.85 -11.34
C SER A 150 -12.78 -19.07 -11.71
N LYS A 151 -12.28 -20.29 -11.46
CA LYS A 151 -12.95 -21.57 -11.76
C LYS A 151 -13.70 -22.18 -10.58
N SER A 152 -13.60 -21.60 -9.38
CA SER A 152 -14.21 -22.14 -8.18
C SER A 152 -15.64 -21.66 -7.97
N LYS A 153 -16.44 -22.42 -7.19
CA LYS A 153 -17.76 -21.99 -6.73
C LYS A 153 -17.63 -20.76 -5.81
N LEU A 154 -18.73 -19.99 -5.69
CA LEU A 154 -18.79 -18.85 -4.78
C LEU A 154 -18.66 -19.31 -3.34
N PRO A 155 -17.60 -18.90 -2.62
CA PRO A 155 -17.46 -19.14 -1.18
C PRO A 155 -18.40 -18.22 -0.40
N GLU A 156 -18.64 -18.57 0.85
CA GLU A 156 -19.30 -17.72 1.82
C GLU A 156 -18.27 -17.07 2.71
N PHE A 157 -18.25 -15.74 2.74
CA PHE A 157 -17.38 -14.93 3.59
C PHE A 157 -18.15 -14.51 4.85
N CYS A 158 -17.57 -14.78 6.02
CA CYS A 158 -18.11 -14.40 7.32
C CYS A 158 -17.15 -13.40 7.99
N VAL A 159 -17.62 -12.17 8.16
CA VAL A 159 -16.84 -11.07 8.75
C VAL A 159 -17.35 -10.80 10.15
N TYR A 160 -16.43 -10.66 11.10
CA TYR A 160 -16.72 -10.39 12.50
C TYR A 160 -16.01 -9.12 12.95
N CYS A 161 -16.64 -8.38 13.86
CA CYS A 161 -16.04 -7.31 14.61
C CYS A 161 -16.09 -7.68 16.12
N GLY A 162 -14.94 -8.08 16.64
CA GLY A 162 -14.88 -8.81 17.90
C GLY A 162 -15.67 -10.12 17.80
N GLU A 163 -16.60 -10.35 18.73
CA GLU A 163 -17.45 -11.57 18.71
C GLU A 163 -18.71 -11.45 17.85
N THR A 164 -19.00 -10.26 17.30
CA THR A 164 -20.23 -10.01 16.54
C THR A 164 -20.03 -10.27 15.07
N GLU A 165 -20.81 -11.19 14.48
CA GLU A 165 -20.89 -11.34 13.04
C GLU A 165 -21.57 -10.12 12.41
N VAL A 166 -20.83 -9.38 11.56
CA VAL A 166 -21.32 -8.14 10.93
C VAL A 166 -21.67 -8.33 9.47
N SER A 167 -21.16 -9.38 8.83
CA SER A 167 -21.49 -9.73 7.45
C SER A 167 -21.34 -11.23 7.22
N ARG A 168 -22.31 -11.80 6.53
CA ARG A 168 -22.27 -13.17 5.99
C ARG A 168 -22.84 -13.13 4.58
N LEU A 169 -22.01 -13.41 3.58
CA LEU A 169 -22.46 -13.36 2.20
C LEU A 169 -21.61 -14.23 1.26
N ARG A 170 -22.20 -14.62 0.15
CA ARG A 170 -21.48 -15.24 -0.97
C ARG A 170 -21.04 -14.14 -1.94
N ALA A 171 -19.78 -14.16 -2.36
CA ALA A 171 -19.20 -13.16 -3.24
C ALA A 171 -18.02 -13.73 -4.04
N ASP A 172 -17.56 -13.00 -5.04
CA ASP A 172 -16.28 -13.30 -5.70
C ASP A 172 -15.10 -13.08 -4.74
N GLY A 173 -15.25 -12.18 -3.77
CA GLY A 173 -14.26 -11.88 -2.77
C GLY A 173 -14.68 -10.77 -1.83
N VAL A 174 -13.76 -10.43 -0.95
CA VAL A 174 -13.87 -9.29 -0.03
C VAL A 174 -12.55 -8.52 0.01
N ILE A 175 -12.63 -7.22 0.18
CA ILE A 175 -11.49 -6.31 0.33
C ILE A 175 -11.56 -5.70 1.71
N PHE A 176 -10.42 -5.69 2.41
CA PHE A 176 -10.21 -4.84 3.57
C PHE A 176 -9.12 -3.83 3.22
N SER A 177 -9.43 -2.55 3.39
CA SER A 177 -8.58 -1.46 2.92
C SER A 177 -8.26 -0.49 4.04
N THR A 178 -7.06 0.09 3.98
CA THR A 178 -6.70 1.28 4.75
C THR A 178 -7.34 2.52 4.12
N PRO A 179 -7.35 3.67 4.79
CA PRO A 179 -7.75 4.92 4.15
C PRO A 179 -6.93 5.27 2.91
N THR A 180 -5.63 4.94 2.90
CA THR A 180 -4.77 5.12 1.71
C THR A 180 -5.24 4.24 0.56
N GLY A 181 -5.55 2.98 0.82
CA GLY A 181 -6.03 2.01 -0.16
C GLY A 181 -7.48 2.24 -0.62
N SER A 182 -8.26 3.09 0.07
CA SER A 182 -9.63 3.43 -0.33
C SER A 182 -9.73 4.00 -1.75
N THR A 183 -8.63 4.55 -2.28
CA THR A 183 -8.54 5.05 -3.67
C THR A 183 -7.99 4.02 -4.65
N ALA A 184 -7.72 2.79 -4.20
CA ALA A 184 -7.19 1.68 -5.00
C ALA A 184 -8.30 0.71 -5.41
N TYR A 185 -8.17 -0.59 -5.11
CA TYR A 185 -9.12 -1.60 -5.55
C TYR A 185 -10.49 -1.46 -4.88
N SER A 186 -10.54 -1.02 -3.61
CA SER A 186 -11.80 -0.77 -2.91
C SER A 186 -12.67 0.27 -3.62
N LEU A 187 -12.09 1.35 -4.15
CA LEU A 187 -12.82 2.33 -4.95
C LEU A 187 -13.51 1.70 -6.16
N SER A 188 -12.81 0.82 -6.89
CA SER A 188 -13.36 0.11 -8.05
C SER A 188 -14.48 -0.86 -7.67
N ALA A 189 -14.45 -1.37 -6.44
CA ALA A 189 -15.48 -2.24 -5.88
C ALA A 189 -16.69 -1.47 -5.29
N GLY A 190 -16.68 -0.15 -5.33
CA GLY A 190 -17.77 0.71 -4.85
C GLY A 190 -17.59 1.16 -3.39
N GLY A 191 -16.40 1.04 -2.83
CA GLY A 191 -16.04 1.59 -1.53
C GLY A 191 -15.96 3.13 -1.54
N PRO A 192 -16.12 3.79 -0.38
CA PRO A 192 -16.00 5.23 -0.26
C PRO A 192 -14.55 5.70 -0.32
N ILE A 193 -14.34 6.95 -0.74
CA ILE A 193 -13.05 7.63 -0.58
C ILE A 193 -12.92 8.04 0.88
N ILE A 194 -11.82 7.65 1.52
CA ILE A 194 -11.57 7.91 2.93
C ILE A 194 -10.39 8.87 3.06
N ASP A 195 -10.53 9.89 3.93
CA ASP A 195 -9.43 10.78 4.29
C ASP A 195 -8.28 9.96 4.91
N PRO A 196 -7.05 10.03 4.35
CA PRO A 196 -5.93 9.28 4.89
C PRO A 196 -5.53 9.68 6.33
N ALA A 197 -6.01 10.80 6.84
CA ALA A 197 -5.83 11.18 8.23
C ALA A 197 -6.67 10.35 9.23
N LEU A 198 -7.65 9.59 8.74
CA LEU A 198 -8.46 8.70 9.58
C LEU A 198 -7.73 7.39 9.83
N HIS A 199 -7.97 6.81 11.02
CA HIS A 199 -7.52 5.46 11.37
C HIS A 199 -8.73 4.52 11.38
N CYS A 200 -8.89 3.79 10.27
CA CYS A 200 -10.03 2.88 10.10
C CYS A 200 -9.69 1.76 9.11
N ILE A 201 -10.47 0.69 9.17
CA ILE A 201 -10.42 -0.43 8.22
C ILE A 201 -11.73 -0.40 7.44
N GLU A 202 -11.66 -0.28 6.14
CA GLU A 202 -12.79 -0.38 5.23
C GLU A 202 -12.99 -1.83 4.79
N TYR A 203 -14.24 -2.28 4.76
CA TYR A 203 -14.66 -3.57 4.21
C TYR A 203 -15.54 -3.34 3.00
N THR A 204 -15.23 -3.96 1.88
CA THR A 204 -16.00 -3.91 0.64
C THR A 204 -16.09 -5.31 0.02
N ALA A 205 -17.30 -5.76 -0.33
CA ALA A 205 -17.51 -7.04 -1.00
C ALA A 205 -17.37 -6.92 -2.52
N LEU A 206 -16.76 -7.93 -3.14
CA LEU A 206 -16.62 -8.04 -4.60
C LEU A 206 -17.75 -8.87 -5.18
N CYS A 207 -18.56 -8.27 -6.04
CA CYS A 207 -19.68 -8.94 -6.73
C CYS A 207 -20.53 -9.80 -5.77
N PRO A 208 -21.03 -9.26 -4.65
CA PRO A 208 -21.78 -10.03 -3.67
C PRO A 208 -23.11 -10.52 -4.26
N HIS A 209 -23.45 -11.78 -3.97
CA HIS A 209 -24.76 -12.35 -4.29
C HIS A 209 -25.80 -11.90 -3.26
N SER A 210 -25.86 -10.60 -3.01
CA SER A 210 -26.78 -9.94 -2.07
C SER A 210 -27.05 -8.52 -2.51
N LEU A 211 -28.33 -8.15 -2.57
CA LEU A 211 -28.76 -6.78 -2.93
C LEU A 211 -28.52 -5.77 -1.79
N PHE A 212 -28.33 -6.26 -0.59
CA PHE A 212 -28.21 -5.42 0.62
C PHE A 212 -26.77 -5.24 1.12
N SER A 213 -25.80 -5.82 0.42
CA SER A 213 -24.37 -5.60 0.77
C SER A 213 -24.01 -4.12 0.62
N ARG A 214 -23.35 -3.60 1.63
CA ARG A 214 -22.81 -2.23 1.65
C ARG A 214 -21.40 -2.26 2.23
N PRO A 215 -20.50 -1.40 1.73
CA PRO A 215 -19.22 -1.17 2.40
C PRO A 215 -19.41 -0.73 3.84
N MET A 216 -18.53 -1.18 4.71
CA MET A 216 -18.53 -0.81 6.13
C MET A 216 -17.15 -0.26 6.53
N ILE A 217 -17.14 0.66 7.47
CA ILE A 217 -15.92 1.24 8.03
C ILE A 217 -15.88 0.89 9.51
N PHE A 218 -14.77 0.27 9.94
CA PHE A 218 -14.49 -0.07 11.33
C PHE A 218 -13.42 0.87 11.87
N SER A 219 -13.56 1.29 13.13
CA SER A 219 -12.44 1.92 13.83
C SER A 219 -11.23 0.98 13.81
N ALA A 220 -10.04 1.51 13.58
CA ALA A 220 -8.80 0.73 13.59
C ALA A 220 -8.47 0.13 14.98
N GLU A 221 -9.12 0.61 16.04
CA GLU A 221 -9.05 0.01 17.38
C GLU A 221 -9.85 -1.30 17.53
N ARG A 222 -10.67 -1.63 16.53
CA ARG A 222 -11.46 -2.86 16.50
C ARG A 222 -10.65 -3.97 15.85
N GLU A 223 -10.73 -5.15 16.44
CA GLU A 223 -10.29 -6.38 15.77
C GLU A 223 -11.38 -6.81 14.78
N VAL A 224 -10.99 -6.95 13.53
CA VAL A 224 -11.86 -7.45 12.47
C VAL A 224 -11.32 -8.80 12.01
N THR A 225 -12.18 -9.83 11.99
CA THR A 225 -11.78 -11.17 11.53
C THR A 225 -12.61 -11.61 10.34
N LEU A 226 -11.95 -12.40 9.47
CA LEU A 226 -12.59 -13.05 8.33
C LEU A 226 -12.43 -14.57 8.47
N ARG A 227 -13.52 -15.28 8.18
CA ARG A 227 -13.54 -16.73 7.97
C ARG A 227 -14.23 -17.03 6.65
N VAL A 228 -13.88 -18.13 6.05
CA VAL A 228 -14.49 -18.61 4.81
C VAL A 228 -15.13 -19.97 5.05
N ASN A 229 -16.39 -20.10 4.66
CA ASN A 229 -17.05 -21.40 4.53
C ASN A 229 -16.91 -21.84 3.07
N SER A 230 -16.08 -22.84 2.85
CA SER A 230 -15.84 -23.38 1.53
C SER A 230 -16.90 -24.42 1.20
N TYR A 231 -17.51 -24.29 0.02
CA TYR A 231 -18.26 -25.41 -0.57
C TYR A 231 -17.26 -26.26 -1.37
N GLN A 232 -17.60 -27.54 -1.59
CA GLN A 232 -16.79 -28.43 -2.43
C GLN A 232 -16.34 -27.70 -3.71
N ASP A 233 -15.02 -27.70 -3.97
CA ASP A 233 -14.37 -27.04 -5.10
C ASP A 233 -14.22 -25.51 -5.02
N SER A 234 -14.42 -24.84 -3.89
CA SER A 234 -14.03 -23.45 -3.74
C SER A 234 -12.58 -23.32 -3.31
N ARG A 235 -11.78 -22.60 -4.10
CA ARG A 235 -10.40 -22.20 -3.76
C ARG A 235 -10.40 -20.71 -3.54
N VAL A 236 -9.82 -20.31 -2.43
CA VAL A 236 -9.71 -18.90 -2.05
C VAL A 236 -8.24 -18.54 -1.87
N THR A 237 -7.87 -17.36 -2.29
CA THR A 237 -6.52 -16.82 -2.15
C THR A 237 -6.57 -15.45 -1.49
N ILE A 238 -5.51 -15.13 -0.75
CA ILE A 238 -5.29 -13.82 -0.15
C ILE A 238 -4.16 -13.12 -0.91
N ASN A 239 -4.38 -11.85 -1.24
CA ASN A 239 -3.38 -10.98 -1.84
C ASN A 239 -3.19 -9.74 -0.94
N PHE A 240 -1.95 -9.33 -0.73
CA PHE A 240 -1.56 -8.19 0.09
C PHE A 240 -0.99 -7.09 -0.79
N ASP A 241 -1.62 -5.92 -0.86
CA ASP A 241 -1.19 -4.80 -1.72
C ASP A 241 -0.94 -5.21 -3.18
N GLY A 242 -1.72 -6.16 -3.71
CA GLY A 242 -1.58 -6.68 -5.07
C GLY A 242 -0.50 -7.75 -5.27
N ASP A 243 0.10 -8.29 -4.20
CA ASP A 243 1.09 -9.39 -4.27
C ASP A 243 0.46 -10.74 -4.64
N SER A 244 1.31 -11.71 -4.99
CA SER A 244 0.91 -13.07 -5.34
C SER A 244 0.17 -13.77 -4.20
N GLY A 245 -0.92 -14.45 -4.55
CA GLY A 245 -1.86 -15.02 -3.60
C GLY A 245 -1.31 -16.13 -2.73
N TYR A 246 -1.74 -16.13 -1.48
CA TYR A 246 -1.55 -17.22 -0.51
C TYR A 246 -2.86 -18.01 -0.42
N PRO A 247 -2.81 -19.34 -0.27
CA PRO A 247 -4.02 -20.14 -0.08
C PRO A 247 -4.72 -19.76 1.23
N PHE A 248 -6.05 -19.80 1.22
CA PHE A 248 -6.89 -19.56 2.38
C PHE A 248 -8.08 -20.49 2.33
N ASP A 249 -8.16 -21.42 3.28
CA ASP A 249 -9.13 -22.49 3.26
C ASP A 249 -10.08 -22.42 4.46
N GLU A 250 -11.10 -23.26 4.44
CA GLU A 250 -12.03 -23.42 5.57
C GLU A 250 -11.26 -23.83 6.83
N GLY A 251 -11.56 -23.15 7.94
CA GLY A 251 -10.87 -23.32 9.21
C GLY A 251 -9.71 -22.35 9.45
N ASP A 252 -9.23 -21.67 8.38
CA ASP A 252 -8.28 -20.57 8.54
C ASP A 252 -8.98 -19.32 9.07
N VAL A 253 -8.24 -18.50 9.80
CA VAL A 253 -8.74 -17.24 10.35
C VAL A 253 -7.79 -16.13 9.97
N LEU A 254 -8.33 -15.10 9.31
CA LEU A 254 -7.62 -13.85 9.03
C LEU A 254 -8.06 -12.81 10.04
N THR A 255 -7.10 -12.18 10.72
CA THR A 255 -7.33 -11.13 11.71
C THR A 255 -6.67 -9.85 11.25
N LEU A 256 -7.41 -8.75 11.33
CA LEU A 256 -7.01 -7.42 10.89
C LEU A 256 -7.00 -6.46 12.07
N HIS A 257 -5.94 -5.68 12.20
CA HIS A 257 -5.81 -4.63 13.19
C HIS A 257 -4.89 -3.52 12.69
N ILE A 258 -4.77 -2.44 13.47
CA ILE A 258 -3.85 -1.36 13.13
C ILE A 258 -2.42 -1.89 13.10
N GLY A 259 -1.70 -1.58 12.02
CA GLY A 259 -0.28 -1.89 11.88
C GLY A 259 0.60 -0.79 12.45
N SER A 260 1.86 -1.11 12.66
CA SER A 260 2.88 -0.17 13.13
C SER A 260 4.23 -0.57 12.55
N PRO A 261 5.08 0.39 12.20
CA PRO A 261 4.87 1.85 12.22
C PRO A 261 4.08 2.36 11.00
N ASP A 262 3.50 3.56 11.11
CA ASP A 262 2.91 4.27 9.98
C ASP A 262 3.97 4.70 8.97
N LEU A 263 3.58 4.80 7.69
CA LEU A 263 4.41 5.43 6.67
C LEU A 263 4.27 6.95 6.75
N MET A 264 5.38 7.65 6.88
CA MET A 264 5.46 9.10 6.77
C MET A 264 5.67 9.49 5.31
N LEU A 265 4.63 10.01 4.65
CA LEU A 265 4.70 10.46 3.26
C LEU A 265 4.95 11.97 3.20
N ILE A 266 6.02 12.40 2.53
CA ILE A 266 6.32 13.84 2.33
C ILE A 266 5.30 14.45 1.37
N GLU A 267 4.65 15.51 1.81
CA GLU A 267 3.70 16.27 0.98
C GLU A 267 4.45 17.23 0.06
N THR A 268 4.29 17.04 -1.25
CA THR A 268 5.02 17.82 -2.27
C THR A 268 4.11 18.63 -3.21
N GLY A 269 2.80 18.65 -2.97
CA GLY A 269 1.83 19.28 -3.89
C GLY A 269 0.49 19.60 -3.25
N GLU A 270 -0.59 19.43 -4.03
CA GLU A 270 -1.97 19.85 -3.68
C GLU A 270 -2.63 19.04 -2.54
N GLY A 271 -1.92 18.06 -1.98
CA GLY A 271 -2.47 17.17 -0.97
C GLY A 271 -3.45 16.12 -1.54
N PHE A 272 -4.01 15.32 -0.64
CA PHE A 272 -4.86 14.19 -1.00
C PHE A 272 -6.12 14.62 -1.76
N PHE A 273 -6.89 15.57 -1.23
CA PHE A 273 -8.15 16.00 -1.85
C PHE A 273 -7.95 16.73 -3.17
N GLY A 274 -6.83 17.45 -3.34
CA GLY A 274 -6.46 18.02 -4.65
C GLY A 274 -6.24 16.92 -5.69
N SER A 275 -5.55 15.84 -5.31
CA SER A 275 -5.36 14.66 -6.17
C SER A 275 -6.67 13.95 -6.50
N VAL A 276 -7.57 13.78 -5.51
CA VAL A 276 -8.92 13.22 -5.70
C VAL A 276 -9.71 14.04 -6.70
N ASN A 277 -9.77 15.36 -6.51
CA ASN A 277 -10.52 16.24 -7.40
C ASN A 277 -10.00 16.15 -8.84
N ARG A 278 -8.69 16.28 -9.03
CA ARG A 278 -8.09 16.25 -10.36
C ARG A 278 -8.29 14.92 -11.10
N LYS A 279 -8.24 13.79 -10.37
CA LYS A 279 -8.28 12.46 -10.99
C LYS A 279 -9.68 11.89 -11.16
N LEU A 280 -10.57 12.16 -10.22
CA LEU A 280 -11.87 11.49 -10.15
C LEU A 280 -13.04 12.43 -10.46
N MET A 281 -12.90 13.73 -10.16
CA MET A 281 -14.02 14.67 -10.26
C MET A 281 -13.96 15.53 -11.52
N GLN A 282 -12.81 15.64 -12.19
CA GLN A 282 -12.72 16.39 -13.44
C GLN A 282 -13.13 15.49 -14.61
N PRO A 283 -13.99 16.02 -15.55
CA PRO A 283 -14.30 15.29 -16.77
C PRO A 283 -13.01 14.97 -17.54
N LEU A 284 -12.92 13.75 -18.05
CA LEU A 284 -11.86 13.39 -19.00
C LEU A 284 -11.93 14.36 -20.19
N ARG A 285 -10.93 15.20 -20.34
CA ARG A 285 -10.78 16.06 -21.52
C ARG A 285 -10.10 15.30 -22.65
#